data_f44e820680809786872915b0b88acde3
#
_entry.id   f44e820680809786872915b0b88acde3
#
_cell.length_a   1.000
_cell.length_b   1.000
_cell.length_c   1.000
_cell.angle_alpha   90.00
_cell.angle_beta   90.00
_cell.angle_gamma   90.00
#
_symmetry.space_group_name_H-M   'P 1'
#
loop_
_entity.id
_entity.type
_entity.pdbx_description
1 polymer ?
#
loop_
_entity_poly.entity_id
_entity_poly.type
_entity_poly.pdbx_seq_one_letter_code
_entity_poly.pdbx_strand_id
1 'polypeptide(L)'
;MSGLLVLDEVEIRTLVVGPMDNNAYLLTCRHDGSQLLVDAADDPDALLALLREGSGSAQLDVVVTTHRHADHVGALRSVVAVTGAAVAVGADDADAVSESTDVPVTTRLVHGDSVTVGHVTLEVVALRGHTPGSIALVYREPAHVAEPDAVAGRAHVFSGDSLFPGGVGNTGGDPERFTALFTDVVERLFDVLPDDTVVRPGHGAPTTLGAERPALCGWRERGW
;
A
#
# COMPACT_ATOMS: atom_id res chain seq x y z
N MET A 1 0.49 -18.66 -5.48
CA MET A 1 -0.84 -18.36 -6.08
C MET A 1 -1.25 -17.01 -5.57
N SER A 2 -1.64 -16.09 -6.46
CA SER A 2 -2.15 -14.78 -6.08
C SER A 2 -3.51 -14.91 -5.39
N GLY A 3 -3.73 -14.19 -4.28
CA GLY A 3 -5.06 -14.01 -3.70
C GLY A 3 -5.84 -13.00 -4.54
N LEU A 4 -7.08 -13.31 -4.93
CA LEU A 4 -7.96 -12.39 -5.66
C LEU A 4 -9.16 -12.01 -4.82
N LEU A 5 -9.42 -10.70 -4.70
CA LEU A 5 -10.65 -10.11 -4.19
C LEU A 5 -11.32 -9.31 -5.30
N VAL A 6 -12.56 -9.62 -5.60
CA VAL A 6 -13.35 -8.91 -6.63
C VAL A 6 -14.34 -7.99 -5.92
N LEU A 7 -14.21 -6.69 -6.16
CA LEU A 7 -15.11 -5.65 -5.67
C LEU A 7 -15.80 -4.97 -6.86
N ASP A 8 -16.79 -4.13 -6.63
CA ASP A 8 -17.62 -3.55 -7.72
C ASP A 8 -16.80 -2.76 -8.74
N GLU A 9 -15.83 -1.95 -8.31
CA GLU A 9 -15.04 -1.07 -9.19
C GLU A 9 -13.61 -1.57 -9.43
N VAL A 10 -13.11 -2.45 -8.55
CA VAL A 10 -11.70 -2.85 -8.57
C VAL A 10 -11.54 -4.34 -8.25
N GLU A 11 -10.59 -4.99 -8.92
CA GLU A 11 -10.04 -6.26 -8.49
C GLU A 11 -8.73 -6.01 -7.75
N ILE A 12 -8.57 -6.61 -6.58
CA ILE A 12 -7.36 -6.54 -5.78
C ILE A 12 -6.68 -7.90 -5.78
N ARG A 13 -5.51 -7.99 -6.41
CA ARG A 13 -4.68 -9.19 -6.36
C ARG A 13 -3.54 -8.98 -5.39
N THR A 14 -3.28 -9.97 -4.55
CA THR A 14 -2.14 -9.99 -3.62
C THR A 14 -1.17 -11.06 -4.06
N LEU A 15 0.10 -10.70 -4.20
CA LEU A 15 1.19 -11.63 -4.48
C LEU A 15 2.28 -11.45 -3.42
N VAL A 16 2.71 -12.56 -2.82
CA VAL A 16 3.85 -12.57 -1.91
C VAL A 16 5.11 -12.83 -2.73
N VAL A 17 6.11 -11.97 -2.60
CA VAL A 17 7.36 -12.02 -3.37
C VAL A 17 8.59 -11.84 -2.47
N GLY A 18 9.72 -12.33 -2.95
CA GLY A 18 11.02 -12.16 -2.32
C GLY A 18 11.24 -12.97 -1.03
N PRO A 19 12.48 -12.93 -0.50
CA PRO A 19 12.86 -13.72 0.67
C PRO A 19 12.32 -13.17 2.00
N MET A 20 11.74 -11.96 2.00
CA MET A 20 11.15 -11.33 3.17
C MET A 20 9.61 -11.44 3.17
N ASP A 21 9.03 -12.22 2.22
CA ASP A 21 7.58 -12.40 2.09
C ASP A 21 6.81 -11.07 1.95
N ASN A 22 7.32 -10.17 1.09
CA ASN A 22 6.68 -8.88 0.82
C ASN A 22 5.36 -9.05 0.08
N ASN A 23 4.34 -8.35 0.51
CA ASN A 23 3.07 -8.25 -0.19
C ASN A 23 3.13 -7.17 -1.28
N ALA A 24 2.99 -7.58 -2.52
CA ALA A 24 2.68 -6.68 -3.63
C ALA A 24 1.17 -6.73 -3.92
N TYR A 25 0.54 -5.55 -4.08
CA TYR A 25 -0.90 -5.48 -4.35
C TYR A 25 -1.15 -4.84 -5.71
N LEU A 26 -1.81 -5.60 -6.60
CA LEU A 26 -2.26 -5.10 -7.88
C LEU A 26 -3.74 -4.74 -7.82
N LEU A 27 -4.04 -3.48 -8.08
CA LEU A 27 -5.40 -2.98 -8.25
C LEU A 27 -5.69 -2.82 -9.73
N THR A 28 -6.72 -3.51 -10.22
CA THR A 28 -7.19 -3.41 -11.61
C THR A 28 -8.58 -2.78 -11.64
N CYS A 29 -8.71 -1.62 -12.30
CA CYS A 29 -9.99 -0.99 -12.52
C CYS A 29 -10.87 -1.88 -13.39
N ARG A 30 -12.08 -2.23 -12.93
CA ARG A 30 -12.99 -3.12 -13.67
C ARG A 30 -13.70 -2.45 -14.86
N HIS A 31 -13.66 -1.13 -14.92
CA HIS A 31 -14.29 -0.38 -16.01
C HIS A 31 -13.45 -0.33 -17.30
N ASP A 32 -12.13 -0.18 -17.14
CA ASP A 32 -11.25 0.07 -18.29
C ASP A 32 -9.95 -0.75 -18.29
N GLY A 33 -9.72 -1.55 -17.23
CA GLY A 33 -8.53 -2.40 -17.09
C GLY A 33 -7.26 -1.68 -16.69
N SER A 34 -7.33 -0.37 -16.35
CA SER A 34 -6.19 0.38 -15.82
C SER A 34 -5.67 -0.23 -14.54
N GLN A 35 -4.34 -0.22 -14.35
CA GLN A 35 -3.68 -0.94 -13.26
C GLN A 35 -2.77 -0.05 -12.41
N LEU A 36 -2.84 -0.23 -11.09
CA LEU A 36 -1.96 0.34 -10.09
C LEU A 36 -1.31 -0.80 -9.29
N LEU A 37 0.02 -0.75 -9.16
CA LEU A 37 0.78 -1.67 -8.31
C LEU A 37 1.25 -0.94 -7.04
N VAL A 38 0.91 -1.47 -5.88
CA VAL A 38 1.49 -1.04 -4.60
C VAL A 38 2.69 -1.93 -4.31
N ASP A 39 3.85 -1.33 -4.24
CA ASP A 39 5.18 -1.90 -4.02
C ASP A 39 5.62 -2.93 -5.07
N ALA A 40 6.53 -2.51 -5.94
CA ALA A 40 7.28 -3.41 -6.83
C ALA A 40 8.45 -4.03 -6.04
N ALA A 41 8.11 -4.89 -5.08
CA ALA A 41 8.98 -5.36 -4.01
C ALA A 41 10.14 -6.24 -4.52
N ASP A 42 9.83 -7.36 -5.15
CA ASP A 42 10.81 -8.33 -5.67
C ASP A 42 10.18 -9.16 -6.80
N ASP A 43 10.93 -10.10 -7.39
CA ASP A 43 10.51 -11.02 -8.45
C ASP A 43 9.75 -10.33 -9.60
N PRO A 44 10.46 -9.56 -10.44
CA PRO A 44 9.82 -8.79 -11.51
C PRO A 44 9.06 -9.67 -12.51
N ASP A 45 9.49 -10.92 -12.74
CA ASP A 45 8.79 -11.84 -13.64
C ASP A 45 7.44 -12.25 -13.09
N ALA A 46 7.35 -12.52 -11.78
CA ALA A 46 6.09 -12.82 -11.10
C ALA A 46 5.16 -11.61 -11.09
N LEU A 47 5.68 -10.40 -10.85
CA LEU A 47 4.89 -9.17 -10.92
C LEU A 47 4.36 -8.90 -12.34
N LEU A 48 5.19 -9.08 -13.38
CA LEU A 48 4.75 -8.95 -14.78
C LEU A 48 3.72 -10.01 -15.18
N ALA A 49 3.79 -11.22 -14.60
CA ALA A 49 2.76 -12.23 -14.78
C ALA A 49 1.45 -11.81 -14.08
N LEU A 50 1.52 -11.25 -12.87
CA LEU A 50 0.37 -10.72 -12.14
C LEU A 50 -0.37 -9.61 -12.93
N LEU A 51 0.37 -8.70 -13.58
CA LEU A 51 -0.23 -7.67 -14.44
C LEU A 51 -1.05 -8.29 -15.57
N ARG A 52 -0.53 -9.36 -16.21
CA ARG A 52 -1.24 -10.08 -17.28
C ARG A 52 -2.48 -10.81 -16.77
N GLU A 53 -2.46 -11.32 -15.55
CA GLU A 53 -3.64 -11.90 -14.89
C GLU A 53 -4.73 -10.84 -14.67
N GLY A 54 -4.34 -9.58 -14.38
CA GLY A 54 -5.27 -8.47 -14.13
C GLY A 54 -5.97 -7.96 -15.38
N SER A 55 -5.23 -7.69 -16.46
CA SER A 55 -5.76 -7.01 -17.64
C SER A 55 -5.54 -7.75 -18.96
N GLY A 56 -4.97 -8.94 -18.93
CA GLY A 56 -4.60 -9.68 -20.14
C GLY A 56 -3.29 -9.21 -20.82
N SER A 57 -2.67 -8.15 -20.29
CA SER A 57 -1.42 -7.57 -20.81
C SER A 57 -0.51 -7.16 -19.65
N ALA A 58 0.78 -6.91 -19.92
CA ALA A 58 1.69 -6.35 -18.93
C ALA A 58 1.61 -4.80 -18.92
N GLN A 59 0.41 -4.25 -19.00
CA GLN A 59 0.17 -2.81 -18.92
C GLN A 59 0.07 -2.40 -17.46
N LEU A 60 0.75 -1.32 -17.08
CA LEU A 60 0.71 -0.74 -15.74
C LEU A 60 0.76 0.78 -15.86
N ASP A 61 -0.19 1.47 -15.24
CA ASP A 61 -0.26 2.92 -15.33
C ASP A 61 0.63 3.58 -14.28
N VAL A 62 0.64 3.04 -13.06
CA VAL A 62 1.40 3.61 -11.95
C VAL A 62 1.87 2.54 -10.96
N VAL A 63 3.10 2.69 -10.49
CA VAL A 63 3.61 2.03 -9.27
C VAL A 63 3.57 3.06 -8.15
N VAL A 64 2.91 2.74 -7.05
CA VAL A 64 3.00 3.52 -5.81
C VAL A 64 3.90 2.76 -4.84
N THR A 65 5.03 3.36 -4.48
CA THR A 65 5.93 2.81 -3.46
C THR A 65 5.56 3.40 -2.11
N THR A 66 5.23 2.51 -1.15
CA THR A 66 4.80 2.92 0.19
C THR A 66 5.90 3.58 0.98
N HIS A 67 7.15 3.13 0.82
CA HIS A 67 8.33 3.69 1.47
C HIS A 67 9.64 3.20 0.81
N ARG A 68 10.78 3.75 1.22
CA ARG A 68 12.08 3.63 0.53
C ARG A 68 12.90 2.37 0.84
N HIS A 69 12.45 1.43 1.67
CA HIS A 69 13.25 0.24 1.99
C HIS A 69 13.46 -0.64 0.76
N ALA A 70 14.64 -1.27 0.69
CA ALA A 70 15.11 -1.98 -0.48
C ALA A 70 14.22 -3.15 -0.89
N ASP A 71 13.60 -3.80 0.06
CA ASP A 71 12.67 -4.91 -0.14
C ASP A 71 11.30 -4.49 -0.68
N HIS A 72 10.98 -3.18 -0.70
CA HIS A 72 9.76 -2.65 -1.34
C HIS A 72 9.99 -2.08 -2.74
N VAL A 73 11.25 -1.98 -3.18
CA VAL A 73 11.63 -1.37 -4.45
C VAL A 73 12.52 -2.27 -5.33
N GLY A 74 12.80 -3.49 -4.90
CA GLY A 74 13.77 -4.37 -5.56
C GLY A 74 13.47 -4.68 -7.03
N ALA A 75 12.19 -4.79 -7.40
CA ALA A 75 11.74 -5.00 -8.77
C ALA A 75 11.37 -3.72 -9.53
N LEU A 76 11.37 -2.54 -8.86
CA LEU A 76 10.83 -1.29 -9.43
C LEU A 76 11.45 -0.96 -10.79
N ARG A 77 12.78 -1.00 -10.89
CA ARG A 77 13.49 -0.72 -12.13
C ARG A 77 13.08 -1.64 -13.28
N SER A 78 12.99 -2.94 -13.00
CA SER A 78 12.65 -3.94 -14.02
C SER A 78 11.20 -3.81 -14.49
N VAL A 79 10.27 -3.59 -13.56
CA VAL A 79 8.85 -3.40 -13.87
C VAL A 79 8.65 -2.13 -14.69
N VAL A 80 9.23 -1.00 -14.27
CA VAL A 80 9.12 0.27 -15.00
C VAL A 80 9.77 0.20 -16.39
N ALA A 81 10.91 -0.47 -16.51
CA ALA A 81 11.57 -0.65 -17.81
C ALA A 81 10.71 -1.39 -18.84
N VAL A 82 9.86 -2.32 -18.40
CA VAL A 82 8.97 -3.09 -19.29
C VAL A 82 7.65 -2.36 -19.55
N THR A 83 7.09 -1.72 -18.52
CA THR A 83 5.73 -1.16 -18.59
C THR A 83 5.68 0.31 -18.96
N GLY A 84 6.74 1.07 -18.65
CA GLY A 84 6.75 2.53 -18.75
C GLY A 84 5.87 3.22 -17.68
N ALA A 85 5.48 2.50 -16.62
CA ALA A 85 4.61 3.02 -15.58
C ALA A 85 5.16 4.28 -14.91
N ALA A 86 4.28 5.21 -14.56
CA ALA A 86 4.61 6.31 -13.67
C ALA A 86 5.00 5.80 -12.29
N VAL A 87 5.86 6.53 -11.57
CA VAL A 87 6.27 6.16 -10.21
C VAL A 87 5.88 7.25 -9.23
N ALA A 88 5.07 6.89 -8.23
CA ALA A 88 4.61 7.79 -7.18
C ALA A 88 5.11 7.30 -5.81
N VAL A 89 5.68 8.21 -5.01
CA VAL A 89 6.32 7.91 -3.72
C VAL A 89 6.03 9.05 -2.75
N GLY A 90 5.96 8.75 -1.45
CA GLY A 90 5.89 9.79 -0.44
C GLY A 90 7.06 10.78 -0.57
N ALA A 91 6.76 12.07 -0.47
CA ALA A 91 7.68 13.16 -0.85
C ALA A 91 9.07 13.06 -0.19
N ASP A 92 9.09 12.70 1.11
CA ASP A 92 10.33 12.64 1.89
C ASP A 92 11.18 11.37 1.63
N ASP A 93 10.63 10.39 0.91
CA ASP A 93 11.36 9.18 0.49
C ASP A 93 11.73 9.18 -1.00
N ALA A 94 11.17 10.12 -1.78
CA ALA A 94 11.26 10.10 -3.24
C ALA A 94 12.69 10.17 -3.78
N ASP A 95 13.55 10.99 -3.20
CA ASP A 95 14.95 11.10 -3.63
C ASP A 95 15.72 9.81 -3.34
N ALA A 96 15.53 9.24 -2.15
CA ALA A 96 16.17 7.98 -1.76
C ALA A 96 15.73 6.80 -2.67
N VAL A 97 14.45 6.74 -3.06
CA VAL A 97 13.96 5.74 -4.02
C VAL A 97 14.60 5.96 -5.38
N SER A 98 14.62 7.20 -5.90
CA SER A 98 15.25 7.50 -7.19
C SER A 98 16.74 7.12 -7.20
N GLU A 99 17.48 7.46 -6.15
CA GLU A 99 18.90 7.17 -6.03
C GLU A 99 19.21 5.68 -5.94
N SER A 100 18.41 4.94 -5.14
CA SER A 100 18.66 3.50 -4.90
C SER A 100 18.26 2.62 -6.09
N THR A 101 17.24 3.04 -6.86
CA THR A 101 16.69 2.23 -7.95
C THR A 101 17.12 2.70 -9.35
N ASP A 102 17.70 3.89 -9.46
CA ASP A 102 17.97 4.58 -10.73
C ASP A 102 16.70 4.74 -11.60
N VAL A 103 15.54 4.94 -10.93
CA VAL A 103 14.25 5.19 -11.55
C VAL A 103 13.75 6.57 -11.13
N PRO A 104 13.40 7.47 -12.08
CA PRO A 104 12.89 8.78 -11.72
C PRO A 104 11.50 8.66 -11.06
N VAL A 105 11.34 9.25 -9.87
CA VAL A 105 10.02 9.43 -9.25
C VAL A 105 9.29 10.54 -9.99
N THR A 106 8.15 10.22 -10.58
CA THR A 106 7.35 11.16 -11.38
C THR A 106 6.40 11.99 -10.51
N THR A 107 5.96 11.44 -9.38
CA THR A 107 5.00 12.11 -8.49
C THR A 107 5.46 11.97 -7.04
N ARG A 108 5.57 13.10 -6.34
CA ARG A 108 5.84 13.16 -4.90
C ARG A 108 4.52 13.36 -4.16
N LEU A 109 4.14 12.40 -3.36
CA LEU A 109 2.87 12.35 -2.65
C LEU A 109 2.99 12.93 -1.24
N VAL A 110 1.98 13.69 -0.82
CA VAL A 110 1.84 14.18 0.54
C VAL A 110 0.49 13.76 1.14
N HIS A 111 0.34 13.93 2.44
CA HIS A 111 -0.92 13.61 3.11
C HIS A 111 -2.10 14.41 2.54
N GLY A 112 -3.19 13.71 2.22
CA GLY A 112 -4.40 14.28 1.62
C GLY A 112 -4.40 14.32 0.10
N ASP A 113 -3.30 13.97 -0.55
CA ASP A 113 -3.30 13.74 -2.00
C ASP A 113 -4.15 12.53 -2.37
N SER A 114 -4.34 12.33 -3.66
CA SER A 114 -4.97 11.14 -4.20
C SER A 114 -4.21 10.59 -5.41
N VAL A 115 -4.28 9.28 -5.59
CA VAL A 115 -3.82 8.58 -6.79
C VAL A 115 -5.02 7.98 -7.47
N THR A 116 -5.20 8.27 -8.76
CA THR A 116 -6.31 7.73 -9.55
C THR A 116 -5.78 6.79 -10.62
N VAL A 117 -6.42 5.64 -10.78
CA VAL A 117 -6.17 4.67 -11.85
C VAL A 117 -7.50 4.26 -12.48
N GLY A 118 -7.71 4.61 -13.76
CA GLY A 118 -9.02 4.49 -14.37
C GLY A 118 -10.10 5.25 -13.59
N HIS A 119 -11.10 4.54 -13.11
CA HIS A 119 -12.20 5.10 -12.30
C HIS A 119 -11.98 4.94 -10.79
N VAL A 120 -10.88 4.32 -10.36
CA VAL A 120 -10.56 4.03 -8.97
C VAL A 120 -9.66 5.13 -8.40
N THR A 121 -10.05 5.71 -7.27
CA THR A 121 -9.27 6.74 -6.56
C THR A 121 -8.89 6.24 -5.18
N LEU A 122 -7.61 6.39 -4.82
CA LEU A 122 -7.06 6.08 -3.52
C LEU A 122 -6.56 7.37 -2.85
N GLU A 123 -6.95 7.57 -1.60
CA GLU A 123 -6.46 8.66 -0.76
C GLU A 123 -5.07 8.33 -0.21
N VAL A 124 -4.18 9.32 -0.16
CA VAL A 124 -2.82 9.19 0.38
C VAL A 124 -2.80 9.64 1.84
N VAL A 125 -2.36 8.74 2.71
CA VAL A 125 -2.20 9.00 4.14
C VAL A 125 -0.72 8.91 4.52
N ALA A 126 -0.08 10.01 4.90
CA ALA A 126 1.30 9.95 5.40
C ALA A 126 1.33 9.31 6.80
N LEU A 127 2.24 8.36 7.01
CA LEU A 127 2.44 7.62 8.27
C LEU A 127 3.94 7.63 8.61
N ARG A 128 4.43 8.79 9.08
CA ARG A 128 5.87 9.06 9.27
C ARG A 128 6.43 8.34 10.50
N GLY A 129 7.60 7.75 10.36
CA GLY A 129 8.31 7.12 11.49
C GLY A 129 9.03 5.83 11.13
N HIS A 130 8.37 4.89 10.44
CA HIS A 130 9.07 3.75 9.85
C HIS A 130 10.12 4.23 8.83
N THR A 131 9.72 5.10 7.90
CA THR A 131 10.61 6.01 7.17
C THR A 131 10.06 7.44 7.23
N PRO A 132 10.83 8.47 6.84
CA PRO A 132 10.33 9.85 6.82
C PRO A 132 9.14 10.04 5.86
N GLY A 133 9.17 9.37 4.71
CA GLY A 133 8.19 9.49 3.64
C GLY A 133 7.20 8.33 3.55
N SER A 134 7.06 7.50 4.58
CA SER A 134 6.08 6.40 4.57
C SER A 134 4.66 6.90 4.34
N ILE A 135 3.95 6.26 3.40
CA ILE A 135 2.56 6.51 3.08
C ILE A 135 1.74 5.22 3.10
N ALA A 136 0.46 5.36 3.39
CA ALA A 136 -0.55 4.36 3.10
C ALA A 136 -1.49 4.87 2.00
N LEU A 137 -2.12 3.94 1.29
CA LEU A 137 -3.19 4.23 0.34
C LEU A 137 -4.51 3.72 0.89
N VAL A 138 -5.57 4.51 0.78
CA VAL A 138 -6.91 4.15 1.24
C VAL A 138 -7.87 4.13 0.05
N TYR A 139 -8.37 2.94 -0.30
CA TYR A 139 -9.49 2.75 -1.22
C TYR A 139 -10.78 2.59 -0.41
N ARG A 140 -11.87 3.21 -0.86
CA ARG A 140 -13.20 3.03 -0.27
C ARG A 140 -14.13 2.40 -1.28
N GLU A 141 -14.78 1.31 -0.87
CA GLU A 141 -15.84 0.69 -1.66
C GLU A 141 -17.01 1.68 -1.85
N PRO A 142 -17.72 1.63 -2.99
CA PRO A 142 -18.86 2.52 -3.24
C PRO A 142 -19.99 2.33 -2.22
N ALA A 143 -20.88 3.34 -2.13
CA ALA A 143 -22.03 3.29 -1.23
C ALA A 143 -23.07 2.23 -1.63
N HIS A 144 -23.04 1.76 -2.88
CA HIS A 144 -23.88 0.69 -3.40
C HIS A 144 -22.99 -0.38 -4.02
N VAL A 145 -23.10 -1.59 -3.53
CA VAL A 145 -22.28 -2.74 -3.94
C VAL A 145 -23.18 -3.90 -4.37
N ALA A 146 -22.68 -4.70 -5.32
CA ALA A 146 -23.37 -5.88 -5.85
C ALA A 146 -22.51 -7.14 -5.75
N GLU A 147 -21.19 -7.01 -5.72
CA GLU A 147 -20.28 -8.17 -5.60
C GLU A 147 -20.42 -8.83 -4.22
N PRO A 148 -20.36 -10.18 -4.14
CA PRO A 148 -20.63 -10.92 -2.91
C PRO A 148 -19.69 -10.58 -1.73
N ASP A 149 -18.44 -10.22 -2.03
CA ASP A 149 -17.42 -9.92 -1.03
C ASP A 149 -17.32 -8.42 -0.71
N ALA A 150 -18.07 -7.57 -1.44
CA ALA A 150 -18.06 -6.12 -1.26
C ALA A 150 -18.96 -5.71 -0.07
N VAL A 151 -18.54 -4.65 0.62
CA VAL A 151 -19.30 -4.03 1.72
C VAL A 151 -19.37 -2.53 1.49
N ALA A 152 -20.58 -1.99 1.39
CA ALA A 152 -20.81 -0.58 1.09
C ALA A 152 -19.99 0.36 2.01
N GLY A 153 -19.15 1.20 1.41
CA GLY A 153 -18.33 2.18 2.10
C GLY A 153 -17.14 1.64 2.89
N ARG A 154 -16.91 0.32 2.89
CA ARG A 154 -15.76 -0.26 3.59
C ARG A 154 -14.44 0.24 3.00
N ALA A 155 -13.51 0.59 3.87
CA ALA A 155 -12.18 1.03 3.46
C ALA A 155 -11.18 -0.13 3.44
N HIS A 156 -10.23 -0.05 2.49
CA HIS A 156 -9.05 -0.91 2.38
C HIS A 156 -7.81 -0.04 2.47
N VAL A 157 -6.97 -0.27 3.48
CA VAL A 157 -5.73 0.46 3.74
C VAL A 157 -4.54 -0.39 3.34
N PHE A 158 -3.79 0.03 2.33
CA PHE A 158 -2.49 -0.56 1.98
C PHE A 158 -1.44 0.18 2.79
N SER A 159 -1.09 -0.36 3.96
CA SER A 159 -0.33 0.34 4.99
C SER A 159 1.20 0.32 4.79
N GLY A 160 1.71 -0.45 3.80
CA GLY A 160 3.13 -0.76 3.76
C GLY A 160 3.58 -1.25 5.13
N ASP A 161 4.72 -0.76 5.59
CA ASP A 161 5.30 -1.14 6.88
C ASP A 161 4.94 -0.19 8.02
N SER A 162 3.80 0.50 7.92
CA SER A 162 3.37 1.42 8.98
C SER A 162 2.44 0.78 10.02
N LEU A 163 1.61 -0.19 9.61
CA LEU A 163 0.66 -0.87 10.50
C LEU A 163 0.51 -2.34 10.12
N PHE A 164 0.65 -3.21 11.11
CA PHE A 164 0.56 -4.68 11.02
C PHE A 164 -0.43 -5.25 12.03
N PRO A 165 -0.82 -6.52 11.90
CA PRO A 165 -1.39 -7.25 13.03
C PRO A 165 -0.45 -7.20 14.25
N GLY A 166 -0.96 -6.65 15.37
CA GLY A 166 -0.24 -6.61 16.63
C GLY A 166 0.68 -5.41 16.87
N GLY A 167 0.81 -4.45 15.93
CA GLY A 167 1.62 -3.26 16.16
C GLY A 167 1.85 -2.34 14.96
N VAL A 168 2.51 -1.23 15.23
CA VAL A 168 3.07 -0.35 14.21
C VAL A 168 4.43 -0.88 13.73
N GLY A 169 4.88 -0.38 12.58
CA GLY A 169 6.14 -0.78 11.98
C GLY A 169 7.38 -0.46 12.81
N ASN A 170 8.46 -1.15 12.51
CA ASN A 170 9.73 -0.96 13.21
C ASN A 170 10.28 0.46 13.00
N THR A 171 10.62 1.12 14.09
CA THR A 171 11.21 2.48 14.10
C THR A 171 12.67 2.50 14.51
N GLY A 172 13.33 1.33 14.54
CA GLY A 172 14.74 1.18 14.91
C GLY A 172 15.02 1.41 16.41
N GLY A 173 14.00 1.30 17.25
CA GLY A 173 14.10 1.61 18.68
C GLY A 173 14.18 3.11 19.00
N ASP A 174 13.92 3.95 18.01
CA ASP A 174 13.91 5.42 18.17
C ASP A 174 12.55 5.88 18.71
N PRO A 175 12.48 6.47 19.92
CA PRO A 175 11.21 6.86 20.55
C PRO A 175 10.53 8.04 19.86
N GLU A 176 11.26 8.92 19.19
CA GLU A 176 10.66 10.04 18.44
C GLU A 176 9.99 9.52 17.17
N ARG A 177 10.64 8.63 16.45
CA ARG A 177 10.09 7.97 15.28
C ARG A 177 8.88 7.10 15.65
N PHE A 178 8.95 6.37 16.76
CA PHE A 178 7.81 5.61 17.27
C PHE A 178 6.63 6.54 17.57
N THR A 179 6.87 7.62 18.31
CA THR A 179 5.81 8.58 18.67
C THR A 179 5.17 9.20 17.43
N ALA A 180 5.96 9.55 16.43
CA ALA A 180 5.45 10.09 15.16
C ALA A 180 4.57 9.06 14.44
N LEU A 181 5.06 7.82 14.27
CA LEU A 181 4.31 6.77 13.57
C LEU A 181 3.03 6.39 14.31
N PHE A 182 3.14 6.18 15.63
CA PHE A 182 1.98 5.83 16.45
C PHE A 182 0.90 6.92 16.41
N THR A 183 1.31 8.20 16.52
CA THR A 183 0.39 9.34 16.43
C THR A 183 -0.27 9.42 15.07
N ASP A 184 0.49 9.37 13.98
CA ASP A 184 -0.06 9.40 12.62
C ASP A 184 -1.03 8.22 12.38
N VAL A 185 -0.69 7.00 12.84
CA VAL A 185 -1.56 5.81 12.72
C VAL A 185 -2.86 6.00 13.51
N VAL A 186 -2.80 6.50 14.74
CA VAL A 186 -4.01 6.73 15.55
C VAL A 186 -4.87 7.82 14.94
N GLU A 187 -4.32 9.01 14.73
CA GLU A 187 -5.08 10.18 14.31
C GLU A 187 -5.61 10.10 12.87
N ARG A 188 -4.86 9.41 11.98
CA ARG A 188 -5.17 9.39 10.54
C ARG A 188 -5.83 8.10 10.06
N LEU A 189 -5.76 7.01 10.84
CA LEU A 189 -6.44 5.77 10.51
C LEU A 189 -7.50 5.42 11.58
N PHE A 190 -7.10 5.20 12.84
CA PHE A 190 -8.04 4.73 13.86
C PHE A 190 -9.13 5.73 14.24
N ASP A 191 -8.83 7.03 14.27
CA ASP A 191 -9.82 8.06 14.64
C ASP A 191 -10.73 8.46 13.45
N VAL A 192 -10.33 8.12 12.20
CA VAL A 192 -11.00 8.57 10.97
C VAL A 192 -11.76 7.44 10.28
N LEU A 193 -11.25 6.21 10.34
CA LEU A 193 -11.79 5.07 9.62
C LEU A 193 -12.56 4.13 10.55
N PRO A 194 -13.64 3.49 10.05
CA PRO A 194 -14.44 2.56 10.83
C PRO A 194 -13.69 1.24 11.13
N ASP A 195 -14.19 0.51 12.12
CA ASP A 195 -13.55 -0.71 12.64
C ASP A 195 -13.49 -1.87 11.63
N ASP A 196 -14.40 -1.91 10.66
CA ASP A 196 -14.42 -2.92 9.58
C ASP A 196 -13.42 -2.63 8.45
N THR A 197 -12.66 -1.53 8.55
CA THR A 197 -11.57 -1.20 7.61
C THR A 197 -10.55 -2.32 7.56
N VAL A 198 -10.29 -2.83 6.36
CA VAL A 198 -9.29 -3.89 6.13
C VAL A 198 -7.91 -3.26 5.97
N VAL A 199 -6.96 -3.69 6.80
CA VAL A 199 -5.55 -3.31 6.72
C VAL A 199 -4.77 -4.38 5.97
N ARG A 200 -4.04 -3.96 4.92
CA ARG A 200 -3.21 -4.78 4.03
C ARG A 200 -1.75 -4.32 4.17
N PRO A 201 -0.97 -5.00 5.04
CA PRO A 201 0.40 -4.59 5.35
C PRO A 201 1.39 -4.97 4.25
N GLY A 202 2.61 -4.41 4.33
CA GLY A 202 3.73 -4.76 3.46
C GLY A 202 4.22 -6.20 3.60
N HIS A 203 3.98 -6.82 4.75
CA HIS A 203 4.32 -8.23 5.04
C HIS A 203 3.22 -8.92 5.83
N GLY A 204 3.09 -10.22 5.66
CA GLY A 204 2.20 -11.07 6.46
C GLY A 204 0.72 -10.94 6.12
N ALA A 205 -0.12 -11.35 7.05
CA ALA A 205 -1.56 -11.44 6.86
C ALA A 205 -2.26 -10.07 7.02
N PRO A 206 -3.43 -9.85 6.37
CA PRO A 206 -4.27 -8.69 6.63
C PRO A 206 -4.91 -8.75 8.01
N THR A 207 -5.35 -7.58 8.50
CA THR A 207 -6.14 -7.42 9.72
C THR A 207 -7.25 -6.39 9.50
N THR A 208 -7.93 -5.98 10.59
CA THR A 208 -8.89 -4.86 10.57
C THR A 208 -8.57 -3.87 11.67
N LEU A 209 -8.95 -2.60 11.51
CA LEU A 209 -8.77 -1.61 12.57
C LEU A 209 -9.48 -2.02 13.86
N GLY A 210 -10.66 -2.62 13.76
CA GLY A 210 -11.40 -3.09 14.94
C GLY A 210 -10.70 -4.21 15.70
N ALA A 211 -9.99 -5.11 15.02
CA ALA A 211 -9.19 -6.16 15.66
C ALA A 211 -8.00 -5.59 16.44
N GLU A 212 -7.39 -4.52 15.92
CA GLU A 212 -6.17 -3.93 16.49
C GLU A 212 -6.46 -2.82 17.54
N ARG A 213 -7.59 -2.14 17.44
CA ARG A 213 -7.97 -1.01 18.33
C ARG A 213 -7.83 -1.31 19.83
N PRO A 214 -8.23 -2.49 20.36
CA PRO A 214 -8.08 -2.79 21.77
C PRO A 214 -6.63 -2.80 22.27
N ALA A 215 -5.66 -3.00 21.37
CA ALA A 215 -4.25 -3.12 21.71
C ALA A 215 -3.49 -1.77 21.73
N LEU A 216 -4.09 -0.67 21.28
CA LEU A 216 -3.42 0.63 21.12
C LEU A 216 -2.75 1.15 22.40
N CYS A 217 -3.41 1.00 23.57
CA CYS A 217 -2.81 1.41 24.84
C CYS A 217 -1.53 0.61 25.13
N GLY A 218 -1.58 -0.71 24.91
CA GLY A 218 -0.43 -1.58 25.09
C GLY A 218 0.72 -1.28 24.13
N TRP A 219 0.43 -0.90 22.88
CA TRP A 219 1.47 -0.49 21.92
C TRP A 219 2.17 0.79 22.38
N ARG A 220 1.38 1.78 22.84
CA ARG A 220 1.93 3.03 23.39
C ARG A 220 2.84 2.79 24.59
N GLU A 221 2.43 1.91 25.52
CA GLU A 221 3.20 1.59 26.71
C GLU A 221 4.50 0.84 26.41
N ARG A 222 4.47 -0.07 25.40
CA ARG A 222 5.68 -0.79 24.95
C ARG A 222 6.67 0.11 24.21
N GLY A 223 6.20 1.08 23.45
CA GLY A 223 7.02 1.96 22.63
C GLY A 223 7.54 1.30 21.34
N TRP A 224 6.83 0.25 20.88
CA TRP A 224 7.14 -0.47 19.62
C TRP A 224 5.92 -1.29 19.17
#